data_adb43682193c1211b1aee21223d9c0a1
#
_entry.id   adb43682193c1211b1aee21223d9c0a1
#
_cell.length_a   1.000
_cell.length_b   1.000
_cell.length_c   1.000
_cell.angle_alpha   90.00
_cell.angle_beta   90.00
_cell.angle_gamma   90.00
#
_symmetry.space_group_name_H-M   'P 1'
#
loop_
_entity.id
_entity.type
_entity.pdbx_description
1 polymer ?
#
loop_
_entity_poly.entity_id
_entity_poly.type
_entity_poly.pdbx_seq_one_letter_code
_entity_poly.pdbx_strand_id
1 'polypeptide(L)'
;MRRKSSKQLFSVLMAATMVMSGISIPVNASQVDDAVVRSVLTKTEAEASESREINFNEGWKFHYGDVENAEKKDFDDSDLAKWGNLKLPHDFSITQEPSNSNEAESGFMPGGTGWYRKNFTLPSDYEGKSIVLNFDGSYNHTYVYVNGTKVGENHYGYNDFAFDISKHLICDGKTENVISVKVAHQTPSSRWYSGSGIYRDVELIVTDAVHVSRNGVYVTTPELATEKGGNVTVKVQTKVQNDSNAQVAAKIRTTVLDAEGKAVSEPSTTDVTLTENGTEEKEQNLKVNNPALWSTEKPNLYYVQTEVLVGDEVKDINKETFGFRYIDFNSNTGFSLNGKNVKLKGVCMHHDQGALGSASERDAVYRQVSKLKEMGCNAIRTAHNTPSSVLLKACNELGMMVMDETFDGWAFPKNGNSQDFST
;
A
#
# COMPACT_ATOMS: atom_id res chain seq x y z
N MET A 1 -21.00 -59.06 -23.96
CA MET A 1 -20.01 -58.73 -25.00
C MET A 1 -19.36 -57.36 -24.73
N ARG A 2 -18.12 -57.39 -24.40
CA ARG A 2 -17.02 -56.42 -24.57
C ARG A 2 -17.28 -54.92 -24.32
N ARG A 3 -16.99 -54.49 -23.11
CA ARG A 3 -16.46 -53.14 -22.79
C ARG A 3 -14.92 -53.25 -22.84
N LYS A 4 -14.28 -52.78 -23.90
CA LYS A 4 -12.84 -52.50 -23.97
C LYS A 4 -12.63 -51.42 -25.02
N SER A 5 -12.57 -50.16 -24.61
CA SER A 5 -11.91 -49.09 -25.41
C SER A 5 -11.70 -47.73 -24.74
N SER A 6 -11.98 -47.57 -23.44
CA SER A 6 -11.83 -46.23 -22.80
C SER A 6 -10.54 -46.07 -21.98
N LYS A 7 -9.73 -47.11 -21.83
CA LYS A 7 -8.49 -47.03 -21.04
C LYS A 7 -7.21 -46.70 -21.85
N GLN A 8 -7.26 -46.78 -23.19
CA GLN A 8 -6.10 -46.47 -24.04
C GLN A 8 -6.04 -45.01 -24.49
N LEU A 9 -7.13 -44.25 -24.43
CA LEU A 9 -7.13 -42.82 -24.80
C LEU A 9 -6.58 -41.93 -23.68
N PHE A 10 -6.69 -42.35 -22.41
CA PHE A 10 -6.20 -41.57 -21.25
C PHE A 10 -4.68 -41.68 -21.03
N SER A 11 -4.06 -42.78 -21.46
CA SER A 11 -2.61 -42.96 -21.32
C SER A 11 -1.78 -42.25 -22.40
N VAL A 12 -2.39 -41.93 -23.55
CA VAL A 12 -1.68 -41.19 -24.63
C VAL A 12 -1.71 -39.67 -24.36
N LEU A 13 -2.73 -39.18 -23.68
CA LEU A 13 -2.79 -37.77 -23.34
C LEU A 13 -1.88 -37.37 -22.15
N MET A 14 -1.60 -38.31 -21.23
CA MET A 14 -0.63 -38.08 -20.14
C MET A 14 0.83 -38.15 -20.56
N ALA A 15 1.13 -38.92 -21.64
CA ALA A 15 2.49 -39.00 -22.17
C ALA A 15 2.90 -37.79 -23.02
N ALA A 16 1.92 -37.06 -23.59
CA ALA A 16 2.19 -35.85 -24.38
C ALA A 16 2.45 -34.61 -23.51
N THR A 17 1.94 -34.58 -22.26
CA THR A 17 2.19 -33.48 -21.30
C THR A 17 3.49 -33.59 -20.53
N MET A 18 4.12 -34.78 -20.49
CA MET A 18 5.39 -34.95 -19.80
C MET A 18 6.63 -34.74 -20.69
N VAL A 19 6.48 -34.59 -22.00
CA VAL A 19 7.61 -34.36 -22.93
C VAL A 19 7.87 -32.87 -23.19
N MET A 20 6.98 -31.98 -22.75
CA MET A 20 7.16 -30.49 -22.90
C MET A 20 7.75 -29.81 -21.65
N SER A 21 8.04 -30.53 -20.57
CA SER A 21 8.64 -29.97 -19.35
C SER A 21 10.16 -30.17 -19.23
N GLY A 22 10.82 -30.53 -20.31
CA GLY A 22 12.24 -30.91 -20.32
C GLY A 22 13.19 -30.03 -21.11
N ILE A 23 12.80 -28.83 -21.53
CA ILE A 23 13.75 -27.86 -22.10
C ILE A 23 13.99 -26.79 -21.02
N SER A 24 14.93 -27.07 -20.12
CA SER A 24 15.61 -26.04 -19.36
C SER A 24 16.52 -25.26 -20.32
N ILE A 25 16.04 -24.16 -20.83
CA ILE A 25 16.92 -23.14 -21.44
C ILE A 25 17.69 -22.55 -20.26
N PRO A 26 19.03 -22.63 -20.25
CA PRO A 26 19.79 -21.90 -19.23
C PRO A 26 19.57 -20.39 -19.47
N VAL A 27 18.70 -19.77 -18.68
CA VAL A 27 18.56 -18.34 -18.66
C VAL A 27 19.80 -17.79 -17.95
N ASN A 28 20.61 -17.06 -18.69
CA ASN A 28 21.81 -16.44 -18.15
C ASN A 28 21.36 -15.38 -17.13
N ALA A 29 21.75 -15.51 -15.86
CA ALA A 29 21.32 -14.66 -14.77
C ALA A 29 21.49 -13.15 -15.07
N SER A 30 22.49 -12.77 -15.88
CA SER A 30 22.72 -11.39 -16.29
C SER A 30 21.66 -10.80 -17.25
N GLN A 31 20.88 -11.64 -17.94
CA GLN A 31 19.80 -11.17 -18.84
C GLN A 31 18.46 -11.02 -18.12
N VAL A 32 18.27 -11.68 -16.97
CA VAL A 32 17.06 -11.54 -16.16
C VAL A 32 17.07 -10.22 -15.42
N ASP A 33 18.23 -9.77 -14.96
CA ASP A 33 18.36 -8.51 -14.20
C ASP A 33 18.04 -7.27 -15.05
N ASP A 34 18.50 -7.24 -16.31
CA ASP A 34 18.23 -6.12 -17.23
C ASP A 34 16.75 -6.05 -17.69
N ALA A 35 16.10 -7.19 -17.81
CA ALA A 35 14.68 -7.26 -18.20
C ALA A 35 13.75 -6.84 -17.03
N VAL A 36 14.09 -7.22 -15.80
CA VAL A 36 13.31 -6.87 -14.59
C VAL A 36 13.42 -5.38 -14.28
N VAL A 37 14.62 -4.79 -14.35
CA VAL A 37 14.83 -3.36 -14.12
C VAL A 37 14.11 -2.51 -15.19
N ARG A 38 14.04 -2.97 -16.43
CA ARG A 38 13.31 -2.27 -17.50
C ARG A 38 11.79 -2.46 -17.41
N SER A 39 11.29 -3.60 -16.91
CA SER A 39 9.85 -3.87 -16.87
C SER A 39 9.12 -3.09 -15.77
N VAL A 40 9.81 -2.64 -14.73
CA VAL A 40 9.19 -1.91 -13.60
C VAL A 40 8.75 -0.50 -13.99
N LEU A 41 9.33 0.10 -15.01
CA LEU A 41 8.99 1.47 -15.45
C LEU A 41 8.40 1.53 -16.87
N THR A 42 8.37 0.43 -17.61
CA THR A 42 7.60 0.34 -18.85
C THR A 42 6.19 -0.13 -18.53
N LYS A 43 5.33 0.77 -18.08
CA LYS A 43 3.88 0.54 -18.19
C LYS A 43 3.57 0.28 -19.66
N THR A 44 2.74 -0.73 -19.94
CA THR A 44 2.04 -0.76 -21.24
C THR A 44 1.24 0.54 -21.35
N GLU A 45 1.17 1.15 -22.54
CA GLU A 45 0.48 2.43 -22.75
C GLU A 45 -0.97 2.45 -22.22
N ALA A 46 -1.62 1.29 -22.12
CA ALA A 46 -2.96 1.13 -21.54
C ALA A 46 -3.00 1.21 -20.01
N GLU A 47 -1.94 0.78 -19.29
CA GLU A 47 -1.86 0.87 -17.83
C GLU A 47 -1.35 2.24 -17.35
N ALA A 48 -0.64 2.98 -18.22
CA ALA A 48 -0.10 4.30 -17.90
C ALA A 48 -1.17 5.39 -17.73
N SER A 49 -2.39 5.18 -18.25
CA SER A 49 -3.45 6.19 -18.20
C SER A 49 -4.35 6.13 -16.96
N GLU A 50 -4.25 5.12 -16.10
CA GLU A 50 -5.27 4.88 -15.07
C GLU A 50 -4.78 4.91 -13.62
N SER A 51 -3.48 4.85 -13.34
CA SER A 51 -2.98 4.88 -11.96
C SER A 51 -1.80 5.82 -11.80
N ARG A 52 -1.96 6.76 -10.88
CA ARG A 52 -0.90 7.67 -10.43
C ARG A 52 0.13 6.95 -9.54
N GLU A 53 -0.19 5.77 -9.03
CA GLU A 53 0.62 4.97 -8.11
C GLU A 53 1.32 3.86 -8.87
N ILE A 54 2.64 3.84 -8.77
CA ILE A 54 3.50 2.85 -9.42
C ILE A 54 4.10 1.96 -8.35
N ASN A 55 3.83 0.64 -8.43
CA ASN A 55 4.47 -0.32 -7.54
C ASN A 55 6.00 -0.23 -7.68
N PHE A 56 6.70 -0.07 -6.56
CA PHE A 56 8.14 0.14 -6.55
C PHE A 56 8.89 -0.95 -5.77
N ASN A 57 8.26 -2.10 -5.54
CA ASN A 57 8.77 -3.20 -4.71
C ASN A 57 9.89 -4.02 -5.36
N GLU A 58 9.97 -4.06 -6.69
CA GLU A 58 10.94 -4.92 -7.39
C GLU A 58 12.33 -4.28 -7.51
N GLY A 59 13.37 -5.08 -7.68
CA GLY A 59 14.71 -4.64 -8.06
C GLY A 59 15.48 -3.90 -6.95
N TRP A 60 15.26 -4.24 -5.70
CA TRP A 60 16.05 -3.76 -4.58
C TRP A 60 17.26 -4.66 -4.32
N LYS A 61 18.31 -4.06 -3.77
CA LYS A 61 19.43 -4.77 -3.14
C LYS A 61 19.38 -4.53 -1.65
N PHE A 62 19.84 -5.52 -0.88
CA PHE A 62 19.82 -5.46 0.57
C PHE A 62 21.16 -5.91 1.17
N HIS A 63 21.57 -5.25 2.22
CA HIS A 63 22.70 -5.61 3.07
C HIS A 63 22.30 -5.56 4.55
N TYR A 64 22.53 -6.66 5.27
CA TYR A 64 22.38 -6.67 6.73
C TYR A 64 23.69 -6.20 7.39
N GLY A 65 23.59 -5.19 8.22
CA GLY A 65 24.69 -4.51 8.87
C GLY A 65 24.78 -3.03 8.49
N ASP A 66 25.50 -2.26 9.30
CA ASP A 66 25.76 -0.86 8.96
C ASP A 66 26.93 -0.74 7.98
N VAL A 67 26.77 0.06 6.96
CA VAL A 67 27.76 0.27 5.91
C VAL A 67 28.02 1.76 5.76
N GLU A 68 29.28 2.14 5.91
CA GLU A 68 29.70 3.52 5.74
C GLU A 68 29.56 3.96 4.28
N ASN A 69 28.99 5.15 4.07
CA ASN A 69 28.76 5.78 2.77
C ASN A 69 27.75 5.04 1.85
N ALA A 70 26.96 4.08 2.35
CA ALA A 70 25.96 3.37 1.54
C ALA A 70 24.83 4.30 1.06
N GLU A 71 24.71 5.50 1.60
CA GLU A 71 23.79 6.55 1.12
C GLU A 71 24.24 7.20 -0.19
N LYS A 72 25.53 7.15 -0.52
CA LYS A 72 26.10 7.86 -1.67
C LYS A 72 25.64 7.26 -2.99
N LYS A 73 25.44 8.11 -4.00
CA LYS A 73 25.03 7.69 -5.33
C LYS A 73 26.06 6.76 -5.99
N ASP A 74 27.33 7.05 -5.83
CA ASP A 74 28.48 6.35 -6.42
C ASP A 74 28.99 5.18 -5.57
N PHE A 75 28.29 4.82 -4.49
CA PHE A 75 28.63 3.66 -3.67
C PHE A 75 28.54 2.36 -4.51
N ASP A 76 29.59 1.54 -4.43
CA ASP A 76 29.65 0.27 -5.15
C ASP A 76 28.88 -0.84 -4.37
N ASP A 77 27.72 -1.18 -4.87
CA ASP A 77 26.86 -2.27 -4.38
C ASP A 77 26.85 -3.51 -5.32
N SER A 78 27.88 -3.65 -6.15
CA SER A 78 27.96 -4.73 -7.14
C SER A 78 28.34 -6.11 -6.55
N ASP A 79 28.90 -6.15 -5.34
CA ASP A 79 29.24 -7.41 -4.64
C ASP A 79 27.97 -8.11 -4.13
N LEU A 80 27.39 -8.97 -4.96
CA LEU A 80 26.17 -9.73 -4.66
C LEU A 80 26.30 -10.68 -3.46
N ALA A 81 27.51 -11.03 -3.02
CA ALA A 81 27.72 -11.82 -1.82
C ALA A 81 27.42 -10.98 -0.54
N LYS A 82 27.52 -9.67 -0.64
CA LYS A 82 27.19 -8.71 0.43
C LYS A 82 25.85 -8.04 0.21
N TRP A 83 25.51 -7.73 -1.04
CA TRP A 83 24.28 -7.05 -1.46
C TRP A 83 23.38 -8.00 -2.24
N GLY A 84 22.52 -8.73 -1.53
CA GLY A 84 21.58 -9.65 -2.16
C GLY A 84 20.43 -8.91 -2.87
N ASN A 85 20.03 -9.39 -4.04
CA ASN A 85 18.82 -8.91 -4.72
C ASN A 85 17.58 -9.37 -3.95
N LEU A 86 16.61 -8.50 -3.80
CA LEU A 86 15.33 -8.82 -3.19
C LEU A 86 14.16 -8.04 -3.78
N LYS A 87 12.98 -8.53 -3.46
CA LYS A 87 11.70 -7.86 -3.64
C LYS A 87 11.14 -7.45 -2.28
N LEU A 88 10.49 -6.29 -2.21
CA LEU A 88 9.69 -5.86 -1.07
C LEU A 88 8.26 -6.45 -1.16
N PRO A 89 7.57 -6.61 -0.04
CA PRO A 89 7.97 -6.38 1.35
C PRO A 89 9.07 -7.32 1.86
N HIS A 90 9.88 -6.86 2.83
CA HIS A 90 10.99 -7.64 3.36
C HIS A 90 11.16 -7.45 4.86
N ASP A 91 11.35 -8.57 5.57
CA ASP A 91 11.70 -8.61 6.98
C ASP A 91 13.06 -9.28 7.15
N PHE A 92 14.07 -8.51 7.56
CA PHE A 92 15.40 -9.07 7.70
C PHE A 92 15.63 -9.77 9.04
N SER A 93 14.79 -9.54 10.06
CA SER A 93 14.92 -10.26 11.34
C SER A 93 14.69 -11.75 11.17
N ILE A 94 13.67 -12.15 10.39
CA ILE A 94 13.31 -13.57 10.23
C ILE A 94 14.41 -14.40 9.52
N THR A 95 15.35 -13.74 8.87
CA THR A 95 16.48 -14.39 8.20
C THR A 95 17.69 -14.58 9.10
N GLN A 96 17.64 -14.06 10.34
CA GLN A 96 18.73 -14.14 11.30
C GLN A 96 18.51 -15.30 12.27
N GLU A 97 19.60 -15.72 12.95
CA GLU A 97 19.52 -16.75 13.97
C GLU A 97 18.96 -16.19 15.29
N PRO A 98 17.93 -16.82 15.86
CA PRO A 98 17.41 -16.42 17.16
C PRO A 98 18.44 -16.70 18.27
N SER A 99 18.47 -15.87 19.30
CA SER A 99 19.36 -16.02 20.44
C SER A 99 18.65 -15.68 21.74
N ASN A 100 18.93 -16.45 22.81
CA ASN A 100 18.43 -16.17 24.15
C ASN A 100 18.99 -14.87 24.78
N SER A 101 19.95 -14.25 24.14
CA SER A 101 20.43 -12.90 24.49
C SER A 101 19.57 -11.78 23.91
N ASN A 102 18.71 -12.12 22.95
CA ASN A 102 17.76 -11.18 22.37
C ASN A 102 16.47 -11.10 23.20
N GLU A 103 15.66 -10.11 22.90
CA GLU A 103 14.40 -9.84 23.57
C GLU A 103 13.39 -10.99 23.34
N ALA A 104 12.79 -11.48 24.43
CA ALA A 104 11.83 -12.58 24.38
C ALA A 104 10.54 -12.19 23.64
N GLU A 105 10.10 -10.94 23.80
CA GLU A 105 8.90 -10.39 23.18
C GLU A 105 9.01 -10.33 21.64
N SER A 106 10.23 -10.20 21.11
CA SER A 106 10.49 -10.29 19.66
C SER A 106 10.64 -11.73 19.15
N GLY A 107 10.30 -12.76 19.97
CA GLY A 107 10.55 -14.16 19.64
C GLY A 107 12.03 -14.52 19.62
N PHE A 108 12.86 -13.81 20.40
CA PHE A 108 14.32 -13.94 20.44
C PHE A 108 15.03 -13.60 19.13
N MET A 109 14.32 -12.98 18.19
CA MET A 109 14.90 -12.53 16.93
C MET A 109 15.67 -11.21 17.12
N PRO A 110 16.81 -11.02 16.45
CA PRO A 110 17.57 -9.79 16.56
C PRO A 110 16.93 -8.65 15.79
N GLY A 111 17.15 -7.43 16.30
CA GLY A 111 17.02 -6.21 15.49
C GLY A 111 18.25 -5.99 14.62
N GLY A 112 18.71 -4.76 14.54
CA GLY A 112 19.93 -4.39 13.82
C GLY A 112 19.70 -3.35 12.75
N THR A 113 20.69 -3.18 11.89
CA THR A 113 20.61 -2.22 10.78
C THR A 113 20.60 -2.97 9.46
N GLY A 114 19.73 -2.54 8.55
CA GLY A 114 19.70 -2.99 7.16
C GLY A 114 19.77 -1.81 6.20
N TRP A 115 20.49 -1.98 5.12
CA TRP A 115 20.54 -1.03 4.01
C TRP A 115 19.86 -1.61 2.79
N TYR A 116 19.00 -0.82 2.18
CA TYR A 116 18.31 -1.10 0.92
C TYR A 116 18.79 -0.11 -0.13
N ARG A 117 19.06 -0.58 -1.34
CA ARG A 117 19.45 0.28 -2.47
C ARG A 117 18.69 -0.14 -3.73
N LYS A 118 18.30 0.85 -4.53
CA LYS A 118 17.64 0.62 -5.81
C LYS A 118 18.10 1.64 -6.83
N ASN A 119 18.59 1.13 -7.96
CA ASN A 119 18.93 1.91 -9.15
C ASN A 119 17.76 1.88 -10.13
N PHE A 120 17.43 3.02 -10.74
CA PHE A 120 16.35 3.12 -11.72
C PHE A 120 16.52 4.35 -12.61
N THR A 121 15.91 4.33 -13.78
CA THR A 121 15.84 5.49 -14.69
C THR A 121 14.40 5.98 -14.78
N LEU A 122 14.23 7.28 -14.99
CA LEU A 122 12.92 7.89 -15.22
C LEU A 122 12.85 8.47 -16.64
N PRO A 123 11.73 8.29 -17.33
CA PRO A 123 11.54 8.84 -18.66
C PRO A 123 11.51 10.39 -18.62
N SER A 124 11.83 11.03 -19.76
CA SER A 124 11.94 12.48 -19.83
C SER A 124 10.62 13.24 -19.67
N ASP A 125 9.50 12.59 -19.89
CA ASP A 125 8.15 13.15 -19.67
C ASP A 125 7.76 13.23 -18.16
N TYR A 126 8.64 12.74 -17.28
CA TYR A 126 8.51 12.93 -15.83
C TYR A 126 9.17 14.23 -15.35
N GLU A 127 9.89 14.93 -16.21
CA GLU A 127 10.44 16.25 -15.89
C GLU A 127 9.30 17.24 -15.59
N GLY A 128 9.39 17.91 -14.44
CA GLY A 128 8.36 18.85 -13.97
C GLY A 128 7.11 18.22 -13.36
N LYS A 129 7.06 16.89 -13.24
CA LYS A 129 6.00 16.19 -12.47
C LYS A 129 6.30 16.21 -10.97
N SER A 130 5.25 16.10 -10.19
CA SER A 130 5.35 15.79 -8.75
C SER A 130 5.60 14.30 -8.59
N ILE A 131 6.69 13.94 -7.90
CA ILE A 131 7.10 12.55 -7.68
C ILE A 131 7.32 12.33 -6.19
N VAL A 132 6.46 11.54 -5.59
CA VAL A 132 6.47 11.22 -4.16
C VAL A 132 6.85 9.76 -3.97
N LEU A 133 7.86 9.50 -3.14
CA LEU A 133 8.21 8.16 -2.68
C LEU A 133 7.41 7.84 -1.43
N ASN A 134 6.50 6.88 -1.54
CA ASN A 134 5.57 6.46 -0.50
C ASN A 134 5.95 5.11 0.08
N PHE A 135 5.99 5.02 1.41
CA PHE A 135 6.17 3.78 2.17
C PHE A 135 4.90 3.49 2.98
N ASP A 136 4.28 2.35 2.80
CA ASP A 136 3.15 1.91 3.64
C ASP A 136 3.61 1.54 5.06
N GLY A 137 4.89 1.23 5.26
CA GLY A 137 5.53 1.04 6.56
C GLY A 137 6.93 0.46 6.51
N SER A 138 7.75 0.87 7.47
CA SER A 138 9.13 0.38 7.64
C SER A 138 9.49 0.35 9.13
N TYR A 139 9.99 -0.77 9.65
CA TYR A 139 10.25 -0.94 11.08
C TYR A 139 11.75 -0.98 11.37
N ASN A 140 12.29 0.04 12.15
CA ASN A 140 11.52 1.19 12.57
C ASN A 140 12.18 2.53 12.21
N HIS A 141 13.41 2.85 12.69
CA HIS A 141 14.07 4.12 12.36
C HIS A 141 14.58 4.09 10.92
N THR A 142 13.85 4.76 10.05
CA THR A 142 14.07 4.74 8.59
C THR A 142 14.64 6.07 8.13
N TYR A 143 15.74 6.04 7.39
CA TYR A 143 16.40 7.19 6.80
C TYR A 143 16.45 7.02 5.29
N VAL A 144 15.95 7.98 4.54
CA VAL A 144 15.80 7.88 3.07
C VAL A 144 16.70 8.89 2.38
N TYR A 145 17.43 8.41 1.38
CA TYR A 145 18.34 9.19 0.55
C TYR A 145 18.01 9.00 -0.92
N VAL A 146 18.09 10.06 -1.70
CA VAL A 146 17.96 10.05 -3.15
C VAL A 146 19.19 10.70 -3.76
N ASN A 147 19.87 9.97 -4.64
CA ASN A 147 21.12 10.41 -5.27
C ASN A 147 22.17 10.95 -4.27
N GLY A 148 22.25 10.34 -3.08
CA GLY A 148 23.15 10.71 -2.00
C GLY A 148 22.66 11.82 -1.08
N THR A 149 21.52 12.45 -1.37
CA THR A 149 20.92 13.50 -0.53
C THR A 149 19.86 12.91 0.37
N LYS A 150 19.93 13.17 1.68
CA LYS A 150 18.88 12.79 2.62
C LYS A 150 17.61 13.58 2.34
N VAL A 151 16.52 12.86 2.06
CA VAL A 151 15.20 13.47 1.78
C VAL A 151 14.28 13.43 2.98
N GLY A 152 14.51 12.53 3.93
CA GLY A 152 13.72 12.48 5.16
C GLY A 152 14.03 11.28 6.04
N GLU A 153 13.27 11.20 7.14
CA GLU A 153 13.32 10.09 8.11
C GLU A 153 11.95 9.86 8.73
N ASN A 154 11.71 8.63 9.18
CA ASN A 154 10.55 8.24 9.96
C ASN A 154 10.97 7.35 11.12
N HIS A 155 10.42 7.59 12.32
CA HIS A 155 10.82 6.90 13.54
C HIS A 155 9.73 5.98 14.12
N TYR A 156 8.50 6.06 13.59
CA TYR A 156 7.42 5.17 13.99
C TYR A 156 7.22 4.05 12.96
N GLY A 157 7.31 2.81 13.41
CA GLY A 157 7.37 1.65 12.50
C GLY A 157 6.05 1.25 11.86
N TYR A 158 4.90 1.80 12.26
CA TYR A 158 3.58 1.30 11.87
C TYR A 158 2.74 2.26 11.04
N ASN A 159 3.17 3.51 10.85
CA ASN A 159 2.48 4.46 9.98
C ASN A 159 3.05 4.43 8.56
N ASP A 160 2.23 4.86 7.62
CA ASP A 160 2.67 5.25 6.30
C ASP A 160 3.40 6.61 6.35
N PHE A 161 4.37 6.79 5.47
CA PHE A 161 5.10 8.05 5.33
C PHE A 161 5.58 8.24 3.90
N ALA A 162 5.77 9.50 3.51
CA ALA A 162 6.16 9.82 2.14
C ALA A 162 7.04 11.05 2.07
N PHE A 163 7.85 11.11 1.01
CA PHE A 163 8.74 12.24 0.73
C PHE A 163 8.59 12.69 -0.72
N ASP A 164 8.41 13.98 -0.93
CA ASP A 164 8.57 14.57 -2.25
C ASP A 164 10.04 14.49 -2.65
N ILE A 165 10.31 13.76 -3.72
CA ILE A 165 11.66 13.53 -4.23
C ILE A 165 11.89 14.17 -5.60
N SER A 166 10.91 14.91 -6.13
CA SER A 166 10.91 15.49 -7.49
C SER A 166 12.20 16.24 -7.80
N LYS A 167 12.67 17.10 -6.88
CA LYS A 167 13.85 17.95 -7.05
C LYS A 167 15.18 17.20 -6.96
N HIS A 168 15.17 15.95 -6.53
CA HIS A 168 16.34 15.10 -6.34
C HIS A 168 16.55 14.10 -7.47
N LEU A 169 15.61 14.03 -8.42
CA LEU A 169 15.58 13.05 -9.50
C LEU A 169 16.11 13.64 -10.82
N ILE A 170 16.66 12.76 -11.66
CA ILE A 170 17.06 13.04 -13.03
C ILE A 170 16.08 12.28 -13.94
N CYS A 171 15.35 13.02 -14.76
CA CYS A 171 14.32 12.52 -15.67
C CYS A 171 14.76 12.71 -17.12
N ASP A 172 15.80 11.99 -17.57
CA ASP A 172 16.34 12.11 -18.95
C ASP A 172 16.24 10.79 -19.75
N GLY A 173 15.65 9.76 -19.17
CA GLY A 173 15.51 8.43 -19.77
C GLY A 173 16.80 7.61 -19.85
N LYS A 174 17.91 8.08 -19.28
CA LYS A 174 19.24 7.48 -19.45
C LYS A 174 20.04 7.40 -18.16
N THR A 175 20.05 8.49 -17.39
CA THR A 175 20.83 8.60 -16.16
C THR A 175 20.15 7.84 -15.03
N GLU A 176 20.89 6.95 -14.38
CA GLU A 176 20.38 6.24 -13.21
C GLU A 176 20.22 7.17 -12.01
N ASN A 177 19.09 7.05 -11.35
CA ASN A 177 18.84 7.54 -10.01
C ASN A 177 19.07 6.41 -9.02
N VAL A 178 19.46 6.76 -7.81
CA VAL A 178 19.66 5.82 -6.71
C VAL A 178 18.83 6.22 -5.51
N ILE A 179 17.98 5.32 -5.01
CA ILE A 179 17.39 5.45 -3.68
C ILE A 179 18.17 4.53 -2.74
N SER A 180 18.57 5.08 -1.60
CA SER A 180 19.18 4.34 -0.50
C SER A 180 18.35 4.52 0.75
N VAL A 181 18.04 3.43 1.44
CA VAL A 181 17.23 3.45 2.67
C VAL A 181 17.96 2.70 3.76
N LYS A 182 18.26 3.38 4.86
CA LYS A 182 18.76 2.76 6.08
C LYS A 182 17.58 2.51 7.01
N VAL A 183 17.43 1.27 7.46
CA VAL A 183 16.46 0.91 8.51
C VAL A 183 17.23 0.40 9.72
N ALA A 184 17.05 1.08 10.86
CA ALA A 184 17.74 0.74 12.11
C ALA A 184 16.72 0.32 13.18
N HIS A 185 16.60 -0.98 13.39
CA HIS A 185 15.76 -1.54 14.44
C HIS A 185 16.55 -1.71 15.74
N GLN A 186 16.31 -0.83 16.69
CA GLN A 186 16.86 -0.91 18.03
C GLN A 186 15.92 -1.70 18.95
N THR A 187 16.46 -2.71 19.63
CA THR A 187 15.74 -3.50 20.64
C THR A 187 16.17 -3.10 22.05
N PRO A 188 15.27 -3.14 23.06
CA PRO A 188 13.85 -3.50 23.02
C PRO A 188 12.99 -2.42 22.36
N SER A 189 11.98 -2.80 21.58
CA SER A 189 11.13 -1.84 20.86
C SER A 189 9.64 -2.18 20.85
N SER A 190 9.26 -3.41 21.17
CA SER A 190 7.90 -3.90 21.06
C SER A 190 7.58 -4.93 22.14
N ARG A 191 6.31 -5.34 22.28
CA ARG A 191 5.84 -6.42 23.15
C ARG A 191 5.39 -7.66 22.38
N TRP A 192 5.70 -7.69 21.10
CA TRP A 192 5.41 -8.78 20.15
C TRP A 192 6.48 -8.77 19.06
N TYR A 193 6.48 -9.81 18.23
CA TYR A 193 7.35 -9.84 17.06
C TYR A 193 7.00 -8.70 16.09
N SER A 194 7.88 -7.73 15.96
CA SER A 194 7.68 -6.57 15.09
C SER A 194 8.27 -6.76 13.69
N GLY A 195 9.22 -7.66 13.54
CA GLY A 195 10.05 -7.75 12.35
C GLY A 195 11.00 -6.57 12.21
N SER A 196 11.70 -6.48 11.11
CA SER A 196 12.63 -5.40 10.80
C SER A 196 12.75 -5.17 9.30
N GLY A 197 12.77 -3.92 8.87
CA GLY A 197 12.99 -3.59 7.48
C GLY A 197 11.81 -2.90 6.80
N ILE A 198 11.85 -2.80 5.49
CA ILE A 198 10.74 -2.30 4.68
C ILE A 198 9.73 -3.44 4.51
N TYR A 199 8.86 -3.59 5.50
CA TYR A 199 7.99 -4.75 5.64
C TYR A 199 6.60 -4.59 5.00
N ARG A 200 6.32 -3.42 4.42
CA ARG A 200 5.12 -3.09 3.65
C ARG A 200 5.50 -2.53 2.28
N ASP A 201 4.52 -2.27 1.44
CA ASP A 201 4.73 -1.81 0.07
C ASP A 201 5.44 -0.45 -0.02
N VAL A 202 6.19 -0.29 -1.12
CA VAL A 202 6.75 0.99 -1.55
C VAL A 202 6.20 1.34 -2.93
N GLU A 203 5.84 2.59 -3.11
CA GLU A 203 5.23 3.12 -4.33
C GLU A 203 5.88 4.44 -4.74
N LEU A 204 5.90 4.72 -6.03
CA LEU A 204 6.08 6.06 -6.56
C LEU A 204 4.71 6.60 -6.94
N ILE A 205 4.34 7.76 -6.37
CA ILE A 205 3.16 8.51 -6.79
C ILE A 205 3.65 9.58 -7.76
N VAL A 206 3.23 9.49 -9.02
CA VAL A 206 3.64 10.41 -10.09
C VAL A 206 2.42 11.16 -10.61
N THR A 207 2.43 12.49 -10.48
CA THR A 207 1.30 13.33 -10.85
C THR A 207 1.78 14.58 -11.62
N ASP A 208 0.87 15.27 -12.28
CA ASP A 208 1.14 16.64 -12.72
C ASP A 208 1.35 17.57 -11.51
N ALA A 209 1.89 18.75 -11.76
CA ALA A 209 2.10 19.75 -10.71
C ALA A 209 0.80 20.19 -10.02
N VAL A 210 -0.35 20.07 -10.70
CA VAL A 210 -1.68 20.33 -10.12
C VAL A 210 -2.44 19.01 -9.99
N HIS A 211 -2.62 18.55 -8.78
CA HIS A 211 -3.12 17.20 -8.51
C HIS A 211 -3.90 17.10 -7.19
N VAL A 212 -4.58 15.99 -6.98
CA VAL A 212 -5.14 15.62 -5.67
C VAL A 212 -3.98 15.30 -4.71
N SER A 213 -3.95 15.94 -3.56
CA SER A 213 -2.92 15.67 -2.54
C SER A 213 -2.93 14.19 -2.15
N ARG A 214 -1.77 13.66 -1.71
CA ARG A 214 -1.70 12.33 -1.12
C ARG A 214 -2.70 12.22 0.05
N ASN A 215 -3.48 11.13 0.10
CA ASN A 215 -4.58 10.94 1.06
C ASN A 215 -5.59 12.13 1.06
N GLY A 216 -5.73 12.80 -0.07
CA GLY A 216 -6.49 14.04 -0.19
C GLY A 216 -7.99 13.88 -0.48
N VAL A 217 -8.51 12.65 -0.59
CA VAL A 217 -9.94 12.40 -0.81
C VAL A 217 -10.53 11.71 0.42
N TYR A 218 -11.55 12.32 1.01
CA TYR A 218 -12.29 11.76 2.14
C TYR A 218 -13.76 11.60 1.78
N VAL A 219 -14.26 10.36 1.86
CA VAL A 219 -15.60 9.97 1.43
C VAL A 219 -16.46 9.59 2.64
N THR A 220 -17.63 10.17 2.76
CA THR A 220 -18.62 9.83 3.79
C THR A 220 -20.03 9.75 3.23
N THR A 221 -20.90 9.05 3.96
CA THR A 221 -22.34 8.94 3.66
C THR A 221 -23.15 9.27 4.91
N PRO A 222 -23.14 10.57 5.37
CA PRO A 222 -23.56 10.96 6.71
C PRO A 222 -25.05 10.73 6.98
N GLU A 223 -25.89 10.79 5.95
CA GLU A 223 -27.35 10.68 6.07
C GLU A 223 -27.89 9.31 5.67
N LEU A 224 -27.02 8.33 5.37
CA LEU A 224 -27.41 7.00 4.87
C LEU A 224 -28.42 6.29 5.78
N ALA A 225 -28.31 6.44 7.10
CA ALA A 225 -29.22 5.83 8.06
C ALA A 225 -30.67 6.37 7.95
N THR A 226 -30.84 7.61 7.50
CA THR A 226 -32.13 8.30 7.38
C THR A 226 -32.68 8.30 5.94
N GLU A 227 -31.81 8.29 4.94
CA GLU A 227 -32.13 8.32 3.51
C GLU A 227 -32.52 6.93 2.95
N LYS A 228 -33.07 6.03 3.77
CA LYS A 228 -33.38 4.64 3.45
C LYS A 228 -34.05 4.46 2.09
N GLY A 229 -33.34 3.79 1.18
CA GLY A 229 -33.90 3.34 -0.10
C GLY A 229 -34.20 4.44 -1.13
N GLY A 230 -33.59 5.62 -0.99
CA GLY A 230 -33.73 6.74 -1.92
C GLY A 230 -32.40 7.22 -2.48
N ASN A 231 -32.33 8.49 -2.84
CA ASN A 231 -31.08 9.14 -3.25
C ASN A 231 -30.19 9.42 -2.05
N VAL A 232 -29.18 8.58 -1.88
CA VAL A 232 -28.22 8.70 -0.80
C VAL A 232 -27.17 9.76 -1.13
N THR A 233 -26.85 10.61 -0.18
CA THR A 233 -25.79 11.61 -0.29
C THR A 233 -24.44 10.97 -0.05
N VAL A 234 -23.54 11.09 -1.04
CA VAL A 234 -22.10 10.84 -0.91
C VAL A 234 -21.42 12.19 -0.79
N LYS A 235 -20.87 12.47 0.38
CA LYS A 235 -20.10 13.68 0.67
C LYS A 235 -18.63 13.38 0.43
N VAL A 236 -18.00 14.14 -0.45
CA VAL A 236 -16.59 14.00 -0.82
C VAL A 236 -15.87 15.31 -0.49
N GLN A 237 -14.84 15.21 0.36
CA GLN A 237 -13.91 16.29 0.60
C GLN A 237 -12.63 16.00 -0.18
N THR A 238 -12.23 16.93 -1.02
CA THR A 238 -11.06 16.79 -1.88
C THR A 238 -10.07 17.90 -1.61
N LYS A 239 -8.84 17.54 -1.25
CA LYS A 239 -7.72 18.45 -1.11
C LYS A 239 -6.88 18.39 -2.39
N VAL A 240 -6.74 19.52 -3.08
CA VAL A 240 -5.95 19.68 -4.29
C VAL A 240 -4.70 20.49 -3.98
N GLN A 241 -3.60 20.14 -4.61
CA GLN A 241 -2.28 20.76 -4.43
C GLN A 241 -1.77 21.31 -5.77
N ASN A 242 -1.03 22.39 -5.68
CA ASN A 242 -0.30 22.98 -6.80
C ASN A 242 1.18 23.12 -6.43
N ASP A 243 2.03 22.29 -7.03
CA ASP A 243 3.49 22.30 -6.83
C ASP A 243 4.20 23.24 -7.81
N SER A 244 3.46 23.96 -8.65
CA SER A 244 4.05 24.92 -9.58
C SER A 244 4.31 26.27 -8.91
N ASN A 245 5.20 27.06 -9.51
CA ASN A 245 5.57 28.40 -9.07
C ASN A 245 4.61 29.49 -9.59
N ALA A 246 3.36 29.15 -9.89
CA ALA A 246 2.35 30.08 -10.39
C ALA A 246 0.98 29.76 -9.83
N GLN A 247 0.13 30.79 -9.70
CA GLN A 247 -1.27 30.58 -9.39
C GLN A 247 -1.97 29.87 -10.54
N VAL A 248 -2.80 28.87 -10.23
CA VAL A 248 -3.55 28.07 -11.22
C VAL A 248 -5.04 28.07 -10.89
N ALA A 249 -5.86 28.32 -11.92
CA ALA A 249 -7.31 28.07 -11.85
C ALA A 249 -7.56 26.65 -12.37
N ALA A 250 -8.19 25.83 -11.54
CA ALA A 250 -8.49 24.44 -11.82
C ALA A 250 -9.96 24.11 -11.52
N LYS A 251 -10.39 22.90 -11.89
CA LYS A 251 -11.68 22.33 -11.57
C LYS A 251 -11.51 20.96 -10.95
N ILE A 252 -12.33 20.65 -9.97
CA ILE A 252 -12.46 19.31 -9.39
C ILE A 252 -13.74 18.71 -9.93
N ARG A 253 -13.65 17.62 -10.68
CA ARG A 253 -14.80 16.86 -11.19
C ARG A 253 -14.84 15.52 -10.49
N THR A 254 -15.92 15.24 -9.77
CA THR A 254 -16.07 14.00 -8.98
C THR A 254 -17.28 13.22 -9.46
N THR A 255 -17.12 11.89 -9.58
CA THR A 255 -18.17 10.95 -10.00
C THR A 255 -18.12 9.71 -9.12
N VAL A 256 -19.28 9.18 -8.73
CA VAL A 256 -19.36 7.87 -8.06
C VAL A 256 -19.57 6.79 -9.13
N LEU A 257 -18.73 5.74 -9.05
CA LEU A 257 -18.76 4.58 -9.94
C LEU A 257 -19.12 3.33 -9.14
N ASP A 258 -19.81 2.37 -9.79
CA ASP A 258 -19.98 1.02 -9.24
C ASP A 258 -18.70 0.15 -9.38
N ALA A 259 -18.79 -1.10 -8.96
CA ALA A 259 -17.67 -2.04 -9.01
C ALA A 259 -17.19 -2.34 -10.45
N GLU A 260 -18.05 -2.19 -11.44
CA GLU A 260 -17.78 -2.37 -12.86
C GLU A 260 -17.23 -1.09 -13.53
N GLY A 261 -17.09 0.00 -12.77
CA GLY A 261 -16.60 1.29 -13.25
C GLY A 261 -17.64 2.15 -13.97
N LYS A 262 -18.92 1.79 -13.88
CA LYS A 262 -20.02 2.57 -14.47
C LYS A 262 -20.43 3.69 -13.52
N ALA A 263 -20.65 4.89 -14.06
CA ALA A 263 -21.17 6.02 -13.28
C ALA A 263 -22.58 5.74 -12.72
N VAL A 264 -22.72 5.92 -11.40
CA VAL A 264 -23.98 5.78 -10.65
C VAL A 264 -24.42 7.09 -10.01
N SER A 265 -23.67 8.17 -10.21
CA SER A 265 -24.07 9.55 -9.93
C SER A 265 -23.88 10.41 -11.15
N GLU A 266 -24.56 11.56 -11.19
CA GLU A 266 -24.15 12.66 -12.06
C GLU A 266 -22.80 13.22 -11.57
N PRO A 267 -21.91 13.67 -12.47
CA PRO A 267 -20.67 14.32 -12.09
C PRO A 267 -20.93 15.65 -11.37
N SER A 268 -20.20 15.91 -10.31
CA SER A 268 -20.16 17.21 -9.65
C SER A 268 -18.87 17.94 -10.02
N THR A 269 -18.97 19.21 -10.41
CA THR A 269 -17.80 20.03 -10.77
C THR A 269 -17.73 21.28 -9.90
N THR A 270 -16.56 21.58 -9.36
CA THR A 270 -16.31 22.72 -8.49
C THR A 270 -15.04 23.44 -8.93
N ASP A 271 -15.12 24.76 -9.11
CA ASP A 271 -13.95 25.59 -9.43
C ASP A 271 -13.06 25.78 -8.20
N VAL A 272 -11.77 25.79 -8.40
CA VAL A 272 -10.77 26.03 -7.36
C VAL A 272 -9.64 26.91 -7.91
N THR A 273 -9.16 27.84 -7.09
CA THR A 273 -7.99 28.66 -7.40
C THR A 273 -6.89 28.31 -6.42
N LEU A 274 -5.79 27.81 -6.93
CA LEU A 274 -4.63 27.37 -6.15
C LEU A 274 -3.53 28.41 -6.26
N THR A 275 -3.02 28.89 -5.13
CA THR A 275 -1.81 29.71 -5.11
C THR A 275 -0.60 28.91 -5.51
N GLU A 276 0.51 29.57 -5.84
CA GLU A 276 1.81 28.90 -6.04
C GLU A 276 2.18 28.07 -4.79
N ASN A 277 2.63 26.84 -4.97
CA ASN A 277 2.98 25.90 -3.90
C ASN A 277 1.88 25.78 -2.81
N GLY A 278 0.61 25.95 -3.20
CA GLY A 278 -0.53 26.02 -2.31
C GLY A 278 -1.45 24.81 -2.39
N THR A 279 -2.31 24.70 -1.38
CA THR A 279 -3.35 23.66 -1.32
C THR A 279 -4.72 24.29 -1.03
N GLU A 280 -5.77 23.70 -1.58
CA GLU A 280 -7.17 24.06 -1.31
C GLU A 280 -8.01 22.80 -1.10
N GLU A 281 -8.97 22.88 -0.20
CA GLU A 281 -9.93 21.80 0.04
C GLU A 281 -11.34 22.24 -0.39
N LYS A 282 -12.04 21.35 -1.07
CA LYS A 282 -13.43 21.55 -1.52
C LYS A 282 -14.28 20.37 -1.11
N GLU A 283 -15.53 20.67 -0.82
CA GLU A 283 -16.56 19.68 -0.51
C GLU A 283 -17.57 19.60 -1.65
N GLN A 284 -17.90 18.37 -2.04
CA GLN A 284 -18.91 18.08 -3.05
C GLN A 284 -19.91 17.05 -2.50
N ASN A 285 -21.18 17.23 -2.87
CA ASN A 285 -22.25 16.32 -2.48
C ASN A 285 -22.85 15.69 -3.76
N LEU A 286 -22.69 14.38 -3.89
CA LEU A 286 -23.24 13.61 -5.00
C LEU A 286 -24.43 12.78 -4.51
N LYS A 287 -25.34 12.43 -5.44
CA LYS A 287 -26.48 11.58 -5.13
C LYS A 287 -26.39 10.25 -5.85
N VAL A 288 -26.52 9.17 -5.11
CA VAL A 288 -26.59 7.80 -5.65
C VAL A 288 -27.94 7.19 -5.32
N ASN A 289 -28.63 6.71 -6.34
CA ASN A 289 -29.97 6.17 -6.16
C ASN A 289 -29.90 4.71 -5.71
N ASN A 290 -30.49 4.42 -4.56
CA ASN A 290 -30.70 3.09 -4.01
C ASN A 290 -29.44 2.18 -4.05
N PRO A 291 -28.29 2.63 -3.46
CA PRO A 291 -27.06 1.87 -3.52
C PRO A 291 -27.14 0.54 -2.75
N ALA A 292 -26.42 -0.46 -3.22
CA ALA A 292 -26.22 -1.70 -2.50
C ALA A 292 -25.31 -1.48 -1.27
N LEU A 293 -25.80 -1.83 -0.09
CA LEU A 293 -25.04 -1.62 1.15
C LEU A 293 -23.89 -2.63 1.28
N TRP A 294 -22.78 -2.16 1.82
CA TRP A 294 -21.68 -3.03 2.24
C TRP A 294 -22.05 -3.74 3.54
N SER A 295 -21.87 -5.04 3.60
CA SER A 295 -21.97 -5.82 4.83
C SER A 295 -20.91 -6.92 4.85
N THR A 296 -20.76 -7.58 5.99
CA THR A 296 -19.81 -8.70 6.12
C THR A 296 -20.17 -9.89 5.23
N GLU A 297 -21.41 -10.05 4.82
CA GLU A 297 -21.89 -11.10 3.92
C GLU A 297 -21.91 -10.68 2.45
N LYS A 298 -22.07 -9.38 2.22
CA LYS A 298 -22.13 -8.76 0.88
C LYS A 298 -21.30 -7.48 0.87
N PRO A 299 -19.99 -7.58 0.65
CA PRO A 299 -19.08 -6.44 0.69
C PRO A 299 -19.14 -5.62 -0.61
N ASN A 300 -20.30 -5.02 -0.89
CA ASN A 300 -20.50 -4.17 -2.07
C ASN A 300 -19.64 -2.93 -1.99
N LEU A 301 -18.75 -2.75 -2.95
CA LEU A 301 -17.83 -1.62 -3.04
C LEU A 301 -18.17 -0.73 -4.23
N TYR A 302 -17.83 0.54 -4.07
CA TYR A 302 -17.95 1.60 -5.05
C TYR A 302 -16.64 2.38 -5.11
N TYR A 303 -16.51 3.22 -6.13
CA TYR A 303 -15.38 4.12 -6.28
C TYR A 303 -15.85 5.57 -6.34
N VAL A 304 -15.10 6.46 -5.72
CA VAL A 304 -15.15 7.90 -6.01
C VAL A 304 -13.98 8.19 -6.94
N GLN A 305 -14.28 8.57 -8.18
CA GLN A 305 -13.29 9.08 -9.12
C GLN A 305 -13.29 10.60 -9.04
N THR A 306 -12.12 11.16 -8.75
CA THR A 306 -11.88 12.60 -8.70
C THR A 306 -10.87 12.98 -9.77
N GLU A 307 -11.23 13.89 -10.65
CA GLU A 307 -10.39 14.43 -11.71
C GLU A 307 -10.07 15.89 -11.41
N VAL A 308 -8.81 16.25 -11.59
CA VAL A 308 -8.36 17.64 -11.54
C VAL A 308 -8.12 18.12 -12.97
N LEU A 309 -8.81 19.20 -13.36
CA LEU A 309 -8.70 19.76 -14.69
C LEU A 309 -8.09 21.18 -14.64
N VAL A 310 -7.18 21.47 -15.57
CA VAL A 310 -6.68 22.83 -15.84
C VAL A 310 -7.10 23.20 -17.26
N GLY A 311 -7.96 24.19 -17.39
CA GLY A 311 -8.72 24.38 -18.63
C GLY A 311 -9.63 23.18 -18.89
N ASP A 312 -9.48 22.55 -20.05
CA ASP A 312 -10.22 21.35 -20.45
C ASP A 312 -9.38 20.06 -20.33
N GLU A 313 -8.12 20.18 -19.90
CA GLU A 313 -7.20 19.05 -19.80
C GLU A 313 -7.24 18.42 -18.39
N VAL A 314 -7.40 17.10 -18.33
CA VAL A 314 -7.32 16.33 -17.09
C VAL A 314 -5.84 16.19 -16.71
N LYS A 315 -5.47 16.72 -15.56
CA LYS A 315 -4.09 16.70 -15.02
C LYS A 315 -3.88 15.55 -14.05
N ASP A 316 -4.91 15.14 -13.31
CA ASP A 316 -4.80 14.05 -12.36
C ASP A 316 -6.13 13.32 -12.24
N ILE A 317 -6.06 12.00 -11.98
CA ILE A 317 -7.20 11.14 -11.69
C ILE A 317 -6.87 10.36 -10.41
N ASN A 318 -7.70 10.54 -9.40
CA ASN A 318 -7.66 9.74 -8.18
C ASN A 318 -8.91 8.88 -8.07
N LYS A 319 -8.76 7.61 -7.63
CA LYS A 319 -9.87 6.70 -7.36
C LYS A 319 -9.79 6.18 -5.93
N GLU A 320 -10.80 6.50 -5.12
CA GLU A 320 -10.94 5.99 -3.76
C GLU A 320 -12.05 4.95 -3.66
N THR A 321 -11.76 3.84 -3.00
CA THR A 321 -12.73 2.78 -2.75
C THR A 321 -13.53 3.06 -1.49
N PHE A 322 -14.86 2.91 -1.54
CA PHE A 322 -15.72 3.01 -0.37
C PHE A 322 -16.90 2.06 -0.43
N GLY A 323 -17.61 1.91 0.69
CA GLY A 323 -18.85 1.14 0.76
C GLY A 323 -19.95 1.92 1.49
N PHE A 324 -21.18 1.80 1.01
CA PHE A 324 -22.33 2.37 1.69
C PHE A 324 -22.66 1.54 2.92
N ARG A 325 -22.32 2.06 4.11
CA ARG A 325 -22.65 1.42 5.39
C ARG A 325 -22.81 2.48 6.47
N TYR A 326 -23.61 2.15 7.48
CA TYR A 326 -23.66 2.93 8.72
C TYR A 326 -23.61 1.98 9.92
N ILE A 327 -23.03 2.48 10.99
CA ILE A 327 -22.88 1.78 12.25
C ILE A 327 -23.54 2.56 13.36
N ASP A 328 -24.05 1.86 14.38
CA ASP A 328 -24.57 2.46 15.59
C ASP A 328 -24.14 1.65 16.81
N PHE A 329 -23.78 2.36 17.86
CA PHE A 329 -23.47 1.81 19.17
C PHE A 329 -24.49 2.27 20.18
N ASN A 330 -25.30 1.35 20.65
CA ASN A 330 -26.38 1.65 21.59
C ASN A 330 -26.20 0.84 22.88
N SER A 331 -26.25 1.50 24.03
CA SER A 331 -26.05 0.87 25.34
C SER A 331 -27.06 -0.25 25.65
N ASN A 332 -28.26 -0.19 25.07
CA ASN A 332 -29.32 -1.17 25.31
C ASN A 332 -29.36 -2.30 24.28
N THR A 333 -29.01 -2.00 23.02
CA THR A 333 -29.13 -2.95 21.90
C THR A 333 -27.79 -3.41 21.35
N GLY A 334 -26.68 -2.78 21.77
CA GLY A 334 -25.34 -3.10 21.34
C GLY A 334 -24.97 -2.49 19.98
N PHE A 335 -24.06 -3.16 19.27
CA PHE A 335 -23.58 -2.75 17.97
C PHE A 335 -24.52 -3.14 16.84
N SER A 336 -24.78 -2.26 15.91
CA SER A 336 -25.51 -2.55 14.68
C SER A 336 -24.78 -2.09 13.43
N LEU A 337 -24.93 -2.84 12.35
CA LEU A 337 -24.48 -2.53 11.02
C LEU A 337 -25.71 -2.43 10.10
N ASN A 338 -25.88 -1.29 9.43
CA ASN A 338 -27.03 -1.04 8.55
C ASN A 338 -28.39 -1.26 9.24
N GLY A 339 -28.48 -0.88 10.53
CA GLY A 339 -29.68 -1.04 11.36
C GLY A 339 -30.00 -2.46 11.81
N LYS A 340 -29.10 -3.41 11.56
CA LYS A 340 -29.23 -4.79 12.07
C LYS A 340 -28.24 -5.00 13.20
N ASN A 341 -28.71 -5.54 14.33
CA ASN A 341 -27.82 -5.91 15.43
C ASN A 341 -26.84 -7.00 14.99
N VAL A 342 -25.56 -6.78 15.24
CA VAL A 342 -24.46 -7.67 14.84
C VAL A 342 -23.60 -7.98 16.05
N LYS A 343 -23.40 -9.26 16.32
CA LYS A 343 -22.39 -9.70 17.28
C LYS A 343 -21.02 -9.73 16.62
N LEU A 344 -20.07 -8.97 17.16
CA LEU A 344 -18.68 -9.02 16.70
C LEU A 344 -18.06 -10.36 17.12
N LYS A 345 -17.63 -11.12 16.12
CA LYS A 345 -16.91 -12.39 16.29
C LYS A 345 -15.55 -12.21 15.63
N GLY A 346 -14.52 -12.05 16.41
CA GLY A 346 -13.23 -11.68 15.86
C GLY A 346 -12.04 -12.14 16.67
N VAL A 347 -10.88 -11.80 16.16
CA VAL A 347 -9.58 -12.07 16.74
C VAL A 347 -8.79 -10.77 16.90
N CYS A 348 -7.89 -10.74 17.89
CA CYS A 348 -6.79 -9.77 17.89
C CYS A 348 -5.71 -10.34 16.99
N MET A 349 -5.18 -9.50 16.09
CA MET A 349 -4.20 -9.93 15.13
C MET A 349 -3.01 -8.95 15.13
N HIS A 350 -1.82 -9.47 15.30
CA HIS A 350 -0.60 -8.77 14.99
C HIS A 350 -0.33 -8.88 13.49
N HIS A 351 0.71 -8.20 13.01
CA HIS A 351 0.99 -8.09 11.57
C HIS A 351 1.93 -9.19 11.04
N ASP A 352 2.29 -10.17 11.86
CA ASP A 352 3.17 -11.27 11.47
C ASP A 352 2.47 -12.29 10.54
N GLN A 353 3.28 -12.87 9.66
CA GLN A 353 2.87 -13.79 8.59
C GLN A 353 3.55 -15.17 8.73
N GLY A 354 3.86 -15.58 9.96
CA GLY A 354 4.54 -16.85 10.22
C GLY A 354 5.94 -16.89 9.58
N ALA A 355 6.18 -17.82 8.67
CA ALA A 355 7.49 -17.98 8.03
C ALA A 355 7.96 -16.79 7.18
N LEU A 356 7.07 -15.86 6.86
CA LEU A 356 7.41 -14.62 6.15
C LEU A 356 7.79 -13.47 7.11
N GLY A 357 7.80 -13.73 8.43
CA GLY A 357 8.01 -12.70 9.42
C GLY A 357 6.91 -11.66 9.38
N SER A 358 7.28 -10.38 9.36
CA SER A 358 6.33 -9.25 9.24
C SER A 358 6.07 -8.82 7.79
N ALA A 359 6.76 -9.41 6.80
CA ALA A 359 6.60 -9.02 5.39
C ALA A 359 5.14 -9.15 4.95
N SER A 360 4.51 -8.00 4.66
CA SER A 360 3.07 -7.88 4.41
C SER A 360 2.72 -8.24 2.96
N GLU A 361 3.10 -9.45 2.55
CA GLU A 361 2.83 -9.97 1.21
C GLU A 361 1.32 -10.06 0.96
N ARG A 362 0.85 -9.45 -0.12
CA ARG A 362 -0.57 -9.33 -0.47
C ARG A 362 -1.32 -10.66 -0.34
N ASP A 363 -0.82 -11.70 -0.99
CA ASP A 363 -1.53 -12.99 -1.04
C ASP A 363 -1.56 -13.70 0.33
N ALA A 364 -0.54 -13.49 1.16
CA ALA A 364 -0.51 -14.01 2.53
C ALA A 364 -1.55 -13.30 3.41
N VAL A 365 -1.66 -11.97 3.30
CA VAL A 365 -2.66 -11.16 4.02
C VAL A 365 -4.08 -11.56 3.61
N TYR A 366 -4.35 -11.64 2.30
CA TYR A 366 -5.67 -12.08 1.79
C TYR A 366 -6.01 -13.50 2.27
N ARG A 367 -5.03 -14.40 2.26
CA ARG A 367 -5.21 -15.76 2.80
C ARG A 367 -5.56 -15.74 4.28
N GLN A 368 -4.89 -14.92 5.12
CA GLN A 368 -5.23 -14.81 6.55
C GLN A 368 -6.68 -14.35 6.73
N VAL A 369 -7.08 -13.25 6.08
CA VAL A 369 -8.45 -12.72 6.17
C VAL A 369 -9.47 -13.75 5.68
N SER A 370 -9.20 -14.44 4.56
CA SER A 370 -10.07 -15.51 4.04
C SER A 370 -10.23 -16.65 5.06
N LYS A 371 -9.14 -17.08 5.70
CA LYS A 371 -9.21 -18.14 6.72
C LYS A 371 -10.01 -17.70 7.95
N LEU A 372 -9.89 -16.47 8.39
CA LEU A 372 -10.71 -15.93 9.46
C LEU A 372 -12.20 -15.90 9.08
N LYS A 373 -12.51 -15.53 7.84
CA LYS A 373 -13.89 -15.60 7.30
C LYS A 373 -14.43 -17.04 7.32
N GLU A 374 -13.64 -18.01 6.84
CA GLU A 374 -14.01 -19.45 6.86
C GLU A 374 -14.26 -19.94 8.29
N MET A 375 -13.52 -19.45 9.28
CA MET A 375 -13.75 -19.72 10.70
C MET A 375 -15.01 -19.07 11.28
N GLY A 376 -15.69 -18.21 10.53
CA GLY A 376 -16.88 -17.49 10.96
C GLY A 376 -16.60 -16.15 11.65
N CYS A 377 -15.40 -15.62 11.54
CA CYS A 377 -15.09 -14.26 11.97
C CYS A 377 -15.73 -13.21 11.06
N ASN A 378 -16.13 -12.09 11.67
CA ASN A 378 -16.63 -10.91 10.96
C ASN A 378 -15.90 -9.62 11.36
N ALA A 379 -14.91 -9.73 12.26
CA ALA A 379 -14.12 -8.60 12.73
C ALA A 379 -12.67 -9.00 13.05
N ILE A 380 -11.75 -8.05 12.89
CA ILE A 380 -10.35 -8.12 13.31
C ILE A 380 -10.06 -6.89 14.16
N ARG A 381 -9.32 -7.06 15.26
CA ARG A 381 -8.70 -5.98 16.01
C ARG A 381 -7.21 -5.95 15.66
N THR A 382 -6.72 -4.81 15.17
CA THR A 382 -5.31 -4.63 14.81
C THR A 382 -4.48 -4.29 16.05
N ALA A 383 -4.10 -5.32 16.77
CA ALA A 383 -3.41 -5.20 18.06
C ALA A 383 -1.90 -4.99 17.83
N HIS A 384 -1.29 -3.91 18.26
CA HIS A 384 -1.82 -2.70 18.87
C HIS A 384 -1.31 -1.48 18.11
N ASN A 385 -1.54 -1.42 16.80
CA ASN A 385 -0.97 -0.42 15.91
C ASN A 385 -1.75 -0.34 14.59
N THR A 386 -1.46 0.69 13.82
CA THR A 386 -2.05 0.93 12.49
C THR A 386 -1.78 -0.25 11.54
N PRO A 387 -2.80 -0.80 10.90
CA PRO A 387 -2.67 -1.91 9.94
C PRO A 387 -2.04 -1.46 8.61
N SER A 388 -1.60 -2.42 7.81
CA SER A 388 -1.18 -2.17 6.43
C SER A 388 -2.38 -1.85 5.53
N SER A 389 -2.14 -1.07 4.47
CA SER A 389 -3.14 -0.75 3.45
C SER A 389 -3.70 -2.02 2.81
N VAL A 390 -2.86 -3.03 2.58
CA VAL A 390 -3.28 -4.32 2.00
C VAL A 390 -4.23 -5.09 2.91
N LEU A 391 -4.08 -5.00 4.26
CA LEU A 391 -5.02 -5.61 5.19
C LEU A 391 -6.39 -4.94 5.13
N LEU A 392 -6.43 -3.61 5.12
CA LEU A 392 -7.68 -2.85 5.02
C LEU A 392 -8.39 -3.15 3.70
N LYS A 393 -7.64 -3.22 2.59
CA LYS A 393 -8.17 -3.59 1.28
C LYS A 393 -8.76 -5.00 1.28
N ALA A 394 -8.04 -5.99 1.83
CA ALA A 394 -8.55 -7.35 1.98
C ALA A 394 -9.83 -7.38 2.84
N CYS A 395 -9.88 -6.62 3.94
CA CYS A 395 -11.06 -6.53 4.79
C CYS A 395 -12.25 -5.89 4.08
N ASN A 396 -12.03 -4.85 3.29
CA ASN A 396 -13.07 -4.21 2.48
C ASN A 396 -13.66 -5.18 1.46
N GLU A 397 -12.82 -5.90 0.73
CA GLU A 397 -13.21 -6.81 -0.36
C GLU A 397 -13.83 -8.12 0.15
N LEU A 398 -13.33 -8.65 1.27
CA LEU A 398 -13.78 -9.92 1.84
C LEU A 398 -14.88 -9.76 2.89
N GLY A 399 -15.28 -8.56 3.23
CA GLY A 399 -16.34 -8.29 4.20
C GLY A 399 -15.92 -8.56 5.64
N MET A 400 -14.79 -7.98 6.07
CA MET A 400 -14.31 -8.05 7.44
C MET A 400 -14.32 -6.65 8.06
N MET A 401 -14.93 -6.50 9.24
CA MET A 401 -14.84 -5.25 10.00
C MET A 401 -13.49 -5.16 10.69
N VAL A 402 -12.99 -3.95 10.90
CA VAL A 402 -11.72 -3.69 11.58
C VAL A 402 -11.96 -2.77 12.77
N MET A 403 -11.44 -3.17 13.93
CA MET A 403 -11.21 -2.29 15.06
C MET A 403 -9.76 -1.83 14.96
N ASP A 404 -9.58 -0.67 14.37
CA ASP A 404 -8.28 -0.07 14.12
C ASP A 404 -7.70 0.53 15.39
N GLU A 405 -6.40 0.30 15.62
CA GLU A 405 -5.64 0.87 16.75
C GLU A 405 -4.46 1.68 16.23
N THR A 406 -4.19 2.81 16.87
CA THR A 406 -3.16 3.75 16.42
C THR A 406 -1.76 3.37 16.95
N PHE A 407 -1.63 3.19 18.28
CA PHE A 407 -0.35 2.89 18.94
C PHE A 407 -0.57 2.27 20.33
N ASP A 408 0.44 1.51 20.79
CA ASP A 408 0.37 0.75 22.05
C ASP A 408 0.75 1.54 23.29
N GLY A 409 1.82 2.29 23.23
CA GLY A 409 2.50 2.81 24.42
C GLY A 409 1.82 3.97 25.14
N TRP A 410 1.10 4.81 24.43
CA TRP A 410 0.53 6.08 24.87
C TRP A 410 1.61 6.99 25.50
N ALA A 411 1.44 7.39 26.75
CA ALA A 411 2.35 8.23 27.52
C ALA A 411 3.35 7.42 28.36
N PHE A 412 3.22 6.10 28.42
CA PHE A 412 4.08 5.27 29.28
C PHE A 412 4.67 4.10 28.50
N PRO A 413 6.01 3.92 28.58
CA PRO A 413 6.64 2.72 28.09
C PRO A 413 6.13 1.49 28.85
N LYS A 414 5.81 0.43 28.10
CA LYS A 414 5.41 -0.85 28.65
C LYS A 414 6.59 -1.81 28.57
N ASN A 415 6.91 -2.48 29.70
CA ASN A 415 8.00 -3.46 29.80
C ASN A 415 9.39 -2.92 29.44
N GLY A 416 9.64 -1.64 29.68
CA GLY A 416 10.89 -1.02 29.28
C GLY A 416 11.06 -0.86 27.76
N ASN A 417 10.08 -1.32 27.00
CA ASN A 417 10.03 -1.17 25.54
C ASN A 417 9.34 0.11 25.21
N SER A 418 9.90 0.98 24.44
CA SER A 418 8.99 1.83 23.86
C SER A 418 9.26 3.20 23.50
N GLN A 419 8.47 3.53 22.68
CA GLN A 419 8.18 4.85 22.22
C GLN A 419 7.22 5.52 23.21
N ASP A 420 7.64 6.64 23.75
CA ASP A 420 6.75 7.58 24.45
C ASP A 420 6.16 8.51 23.38
N PHE A 421 4.85 8.40 23.13
CA PHE A 421 4.15 9.24 22.17
C PHE A 421 3.58 10.52 22.78
N SER A 422 3.89 10.82 24.03
CA SER A 422 3.46 12.05 24.70
C SER A 422 4.38 13.25 24.46
N THR A 423 5.56 13.05 23.83
CA THR A 423 6.58 14.09 23.55
C THR A 423 6.78 14.32 22.06
#